data_755d1787b9816cf87d7d4565560ab81c
#
_entry.id   755d1787b9816cf87d7d4565560ab81c
#
_cell.length_a   1.000
_cell.length_b   1.000
_cell.length_c   1.000
_cell.angle_alpha   90.00
_cell.angle_beta   90.00
_cell.angle_gamma   90.00
#
_symmetry.space_group_name_H-M   'P 1'
#
loop_
_entity.id
_entity.type
_entity.pdbx_description
1 polymer ?
#
loop_
_entity_poly.entity_id
_entity_poly.type
_entity_poly.pdbx_seq_one_letter_code
_entity_poly.pdbx_strand_id
1 'polypeptide(L)'
;MKSPAVTGATEHPLLSVVDDDEMLRESLPELLREFGFAARAFSSGQEFLASDYVDQTRCLILDVAMPGMSGLDLQKELKRRGRPIPIIFMTAQKDEDIRKQAFRQGAVEFLEKPFSDSALLDAVNAALAGE
;
A
#
# COMPACT_ATOMS: atom_id res chain seq x y z
N MET A 1 -18.44 25.26 -6.42
CA MET A 1 -18.21 24.93 -6.25
C MET A 1 -17.95 24.43 -6.30
N LYS A 2 -17.78 24.29 -6.16
CA LYS A 2 -17.44 23.81 -5.93
C LYS A 2 -17.21 23.17 -5.94
N SER A 3 -17.24 22.99 -5.97
CA SER A 3 -16.92 22.35 -5.76
C SER A 3 -16.47 21.74 -5.96
N PRO A 4 -16.48 21.82 -6.28
CA PRO A 4 -16.06 21.27 -6.41
C PRO A 4 -15.33 20.59 -6.48
N ALA A 5 -15.32 20.88 -6.75
CA ALA A 5 -14.43 20.21 -6.96
C ALA A 5 -13.48 19.64 -6.32
N VAL A 6 -13.09 20.11 -6.31
CA VAL A 6 -12.66 19.52 -5.27
C VAL A 6 -12.88 18.10 -5.15
N THR A 7 -13.89 17.86 -5.58
CA THR A 7 -14.42 16.61 -5.42
C THR A 7 -13.62 15.54 -6.05
N GLY A 8 -13.05 15.76 -7.18
CA GLY A 8 -12.27 14.75 -7.84
C GLY A 8 -11.17 14.20 -6.97
N ALA A 9 -10.47 15.07 -6.29
CA ALA A 9 -9.36 14.66 -5.45
C ALA A 9 -9.81 13.79 -4.28
N THR A 10 -11.00 14.06 -3.73
CA THR A 10 -11.47 13.29 -2.60
C THR A 10 -12.12 11.99 -3.02
N GLU A 11 -12.59 11.92 -4.27
CA GLU A 11 -13.26 10.73 -4.76
C GLU A 11 -12.32 9.61 -5.16
N HIS A 12 -11.06 9.93 -5.39
CA HIS A 12 -10.08 8.95 -5.86
C HIS A 12 -8.86 8.94 -4.96
N PRO A 13 -9.00 8.31 -3.78
CA PRO A 13 -7.84 8.24 -2.90
C PRO A 13 -6.69 7.52 -3.57
N LEU A 14 -5.48 8.00 -3.34
CA LEU A 14 -4.30 7.42 -3.96
C LEU A 14 -3.82 6.22 -3.16
N LEU A 15 -3.70 5.10 -3.84
CA LEU A 15 -3.10 3.89 -3.31
C LEU A 15 -1.74 3.72 -3.98
N SER A 16 -0.70 3.48 -3.18
CA SER A 16 0.64 3.23 -3.71
C SER A 16 0.98 1.77 -3.51
N VAL A 17 1.48 1.14 -4.57
CA VAL A 17 1.88 -0.26 -4.55
C VAL A 17 3.39 -0.32 -4.64
N VAL A 18 4.04 -0.99 -3.69
CA VAL A 18 5.49 -1.16 -3.69
C VAL A 18 5.79 -2.65 -3.75
N ASP A 19 6.34 -3.10 -4.87
CA ASP A 19 6.65 -4.51 -5.10
C ASP A 19 7.73 -4.57 -6.18
N ASP A 20 8.72 -5.43 -5.99
CA ASP A 20 9.78 -5.60 -6.98
C ASP A 20 9.36 -6.49 -8.15
N ASP A 21 8.18 -7.12 -8.08
CA ASP A 21 7.67 -7.95 -9.16
C ASP A 21 7.01 -7.08 -10.22
N GLU A 22 7.57 -7.10 -11.42
CA GLU A 22 7.08 -6.27 -12.52
C GLU A 22 5.63 -6.57 -12.88
N MET A 23 5.23 -7.84 -12.86
CA MET A 23 3.86 -8.21 -13.21
C MET A 23 2.85 -7.61 -12.25
N LEU A 24 3.16 -7.60 -10.97
CA LEU A 24 2.27 -7.00 -9.98
C LEU A 24 2.24 -5.48 -10.12
N ARG A 25 3.37 -4.87 -10.44
CA ARG A 25 3.40 -3.43 -10.65
C ARG A 25 2.53 -2.99 -11.83
N GLU A 26 2.32 -3.88 -12.80
CA GLU A 26 1.48 -3.57 -13.94
C GLU A 26 0.02 -3.90 -13.66
N SER A 27 -0.25 -5.06 -13.10
CA SER A 27 -1.63 -5.55 -12.97
C SER A 27 -2.37 -4.97 -11.77
N LEU A 28 -1.70 -4.80 -10.65
CA LEU A 28 -2.37 -4.39 -9.43
C LEU A 28 -2.91 -2.95 -9.49
N PRO A 29 -2.13 -1.97 -9.95
CA PRO A 29 -2.70 -0.62 -10.09
C PRO A 29 -3.87 -0.56 -11.04
N GLU A 30 -3.83 -1.34 -12.14
CA GLU A 30 -4.93 -1.36 -13.08
C GLU A 30 -6.21 -1.88 -12.42
N LEU A 31 -6.10 -2.96 -11.66
CA LEU A 31 -7.23 -3.49 -10.92
C LEU A 31 -7.80 -2.47 -9.93
N LEU A 32 -6.93 -1.80 -9.20
CA LEU A 32 -7.36 -0.81 -8.23
C LEU A 32 -8.07 0.37 -8.89
N ARG A 33 -7.61 0.78 -10.07
CA ARG A 33 -8.28 1.84 -10.83
C ARG A 33 -9.67 1.41 -11.27
N GLU A 34 -9.85 0.13 -11.60
CA GLU A 34 -11.16 -0.38 -11.96
C GLU A 34 -12.14 -0.30 -10.79
N PHE A 35 -11.64 -0.35 -9.57
CA PHE A 35 -12.47 -0.20 -8.38
C PHE A 35 -12.68 1.26 -7.97
N GLY A 36 -12.18 2.20 -8.76
CA GLY A 36 -12.42 3.62 -8.50
C GLY A 36 -11.33 4.34 -7.72
N PHE A 37 -10.17 3.70 -7.51
CA PHE A 37 -9.07 4.34 -6.80
C PHE A 37 -8.06 4.92 -7.78
N ALA A 38 -7.30 5.91 -7.34
CA ALA A 38 -6.08 6.29 -8.03
C ALA A 38 -4.97 5.34 -7.54
N ALA A 39 -4.08 4.95 -8.41
CA ALA A 39 -3.05 3.99 -8.03
C ALA A 39 -1.75 4.24 -8.77
N ARG A 40 -0.64 4.08 -8.06
CA ARG A 40 0.71 4.17 -8.62
C ARG A 40 1.54 3.02 -8.08
N ALA A 41 2.56 2.65 -8.84
CA ALA A 41 3.41 1.53 -8.46
C ALA A 41 4.87 1.96 -8.43
N PHE A 42 5.62 1.37 -7.51
CA PHE A 42 7.03 1.63 -7.30
C PHE A 42 7.76 0.31 -7.17
N SER A 43 8.99 0.25 -7.65
CA SER A 43 9.76 -1.00 -7.65
C SER A 43 10.51 -1.25 -6.35
N SER A 44 10.61 -0.24 -5.48
CA SER A 44 11.34 -0.38 -4.22
C SER A 44 10.86 0.64 -3.22
N GLY A 45 11.18 0.39 -1.96
CA GLY A 45 10.89 1.36 -0.90
C GLY A 45 11.62 2.67 -1.09
N GLN A 46 12.87 2.59 -1.57
CA GLN A 46 13.65 3.79 -1.83
C GLN A 46 13.00 4.64 -2.91
N GLU A 47 12.50 4.01 -3.98
CA GLU A 47 11.83 4.74 -5.05
C GLU A 47 10.59 5.45 -4.52
N PHE A 48 9.79 4.75 -3.72
CA PHE A 48 8.60 5.34 -3.12
C PHE A 48 8.97 6.53 -2.23
N LEU A 49 9.96 6.36 -1.36
CA LEU A 49 10.34 7.42 -0.42
C LEU A 49 10.88 8.66 -1.13
N ALA A 50 11.51 8.47 -2.30
CA ALA A 50 12.04 9.57 -3.08
C ALA A 50 10.98 10.26 -3.94
N SER A 51 9.78 9.69 -4.02
CA SER A 51 8.73 10.22 -4.89
C SER A 51 7.98 11.36 -4.22
N ASP A 52 7.23 12.11 -5.02
CA ASP A 52 6.38 13.17 -4.54
C ASP A 52 5.05 12.64 -4.00
N TYR A 53 4.87 11.31 -3.99
CA TYR A 53 3.58 10.70 -3.68
C TYR A 53 3.46 10.20 -2.24
N VAL A 54 4.53 10.27 -1.46
CA VAL A 54 4.49 9.80 -0.07
C VAL A 54 3.38 10.51 0.71
N ASP A 55 3.32 11.83 0.61
CA ASP A 55 2.37 12.63 1.36
C ASP A 55 0.94 12.49 0.83
N GLN A 56 0.78 12.04 -0.40
CA GLN A 56 -0.53 11.88 -1.02
C GLN A 56 -1.11 10.48 -0.86
N THR A 57 -0.29 9.53 -0.43
CA THR A 57 -0.70 8.13 -0.35
C THR A 57 -1.61 7.91 0.86
N ARG A 58 -2.81 7.40 0.58
CA ARG A 58 -3.81 7.13 1.60
C ARG A 58 -3.74 5.69 2.11
N CYS A 59 -3.16 4.81 1.32
CA CYS A 59 -2.95 3.41 1.70
C CYS A 59 -1.78 2.87 0.90
N LEU A 60 -0.90 2.15 1.57
CA LEU A 60 0.29 1.56 0.95
C LEU A 60 0.12 0.05 0.90
N ILE A 61 0.22 -0.53 -0.30
CA ILE A 61 0.17 -1.97 -0.51
C ILE A 61 1.60 -2.41 -0.77
N LEU A 62 2.16 -3.20 0.14
CA LEU A 62 3.61 -3.32 0.27
C LEU A 62 4.04 -4.77 0.35
N ASP A 63 4.93 -5.17 -0.55
CA ASP A 63 5.53 -6.50 -0.49
C ASP A 63 6.49 -6.59 0.69
N VAL A 64 6.48 -7.71 1.38
CA VAL A 64 7.36 -7.91 2.54
C VAL A 64 8.80 -8.12 2.11
N ALA A 65 9.01 -8.99 1.12
CA ALA A 65 10.36 -9.41 0.75
C ALA A 65 10.83 -8.70 -0.51
N MET A 66 11.68 -7.70 -0.35
CA MET A 66 12.27 -6.95 -1.45
C MET A 66 13.77 -6.81 -1.22
N PRO A 67 14.57 -6.79 -2.30
CA PRO A 67 16.01 -6.56 -2.13
C PRO A 67 16.29 -5.17 -1.56
N GLY A 68 17.31 -5.08 -0.76
CA GLY A 68 17.68 -3.81 -0.13
C GLY A 68 16.76 -3.51 1.03
N MET A 69 15.84 -2.58 0.86
CA MET A 69 14.90 -2.21 1.89
C MET A 69 13.70 -3.16 1.84
N SER A 70 13.47 -3.94 2.90
CA SER A 70 12.31 -4.84 2.98
C SER A 70 11.05 -4.03 3.27
N GLY A 71 9.89 -4.70 3.17
CA GLY A 71 8.63 -4.05 3.51
C GLY A 71 8.59 -3.60 4.97
N LEU A 72 9.12 -4.43 5.88
CA LEU A 72 9.17 -4.05 7.29
C LEU A 72 10.10 -2.86 7.52
N ASP A 73 11.20 -2.79 6.78
CA ASP A 73 12.11 -1.65 6.87
C ASP A 73 11.41 -0.37 6.42
N LEU A 74 10.64 -0.44 5.35
CA LEU A 74 9.90 0.73 4.86
C LEU A 74 8.85 1.16 5.88
N GLN A 75 8.16 0.21 6.48
CA GLN A 75 7.18 0.50 7.54
C GLN A 75 7.83 1.28 8.68
N LYS A 76 9.01 0.83 9.13
CA LYS A 76 9.73 1.49 10.20
C LYS A 76 10.18 2.89 9.79
N GLU A 77 10.63 3.02 8.55
CA GLU A 77 11.11 4.32 8.07
C GLU A 77 9.98 5.35 7.98
N LEU A 78 8.81 4.93 7.51
CA LEU A 78 7.66 5.82 7.46
C LEU A 78 7.24 6.26 8.85
N LYS A 79 7.26 5.34 9.81
CA LYS A 79 6.94 5.67 11.19
C LYS A 79 7.95 6.65 11.77
N ARG A 80 9.24 6.43 11.50
CA ARG A 80 10.30 7.31 11.95
C ARG A 80 10.15 8.73 11.40
N ARG A 81 9.64 8.84 10.16
CA ARG A 81 9.44 10.14 9.51
C ARG A 81 8.13 10.81 9.92
N GLY A 82 7.34 10.17 10.77
CA GLY A 82 6.06 10.72 11.18
C GLY A 82 5.01 10.66 10.09
N ARG A 83 5.08 9.64 9.22
CA ARG A 83 4.13 9.45 8.11
C ARG A 83 3.32 8.16 8.38
N PRO A 84 2.26 8.23 9.16
CA PRO A 84 1.51 7.03 9.53
C PRO A 84 0.54 6.61 8.43
N ILE A 85 1.07 6.10 7.34
CA ILE A 85 0.26 5.63 6.21
C ILE A 85 -0.26 4.23 6.55
N PRO A 86 -1.56 3.96 6.40
CA PRO A 86 -2.08 2.59 6.58
C PRO A 86 -1.42 1.64 5.60
N ILE A 87 -0.93 0.50 6.09
CA ILE A 87 -0.19 -0.45 5.27
C ILE A 87 -0.89 -1.80 5.20
N ILE A 88 -1.04 -2.31 3.98
CA ILE A 88 -1.46 -3.67 3.70
C ILE A 88 -0.24 -4.39 3.16
N PHE A 89 0.23 -5.41 3.88
CA PHE A 89 1.37 -6.19 3.40
C PHE A 89 0.93 -7.32 2.48
N MET A 90 1.78 -7.65 1.53
CA MET A 90 1.63 -8.81 0.66
C MET A 90 2.84 -9.71 0.85
N THR A 91 2.65 -11.02 0.84
CA THR A 91 3.77 -11.94 0.95
C THR A 91 3.53 -13.19 0.10
N ALA A 92 4.60 -13.68 -0.53
CA ALA A 92 4.57 -14.95 -1.25
C ALA A 92 4.79 -16.12 -0.32
N GLN A 93 5.30 -15.88 0.89
CA GLN A 93 5.62 -16.93 1.84
C GLN A 93 4.99 -16.65 3.19
N LYS A 94 4.39 -17.71 3.75
CA LYS A 94 3.77 -17.58 5.06
C LYS A 94 4.86 -17.57 6.13
N ASP A 95 4.92 -16.48 6.90
CA ASP A 95 5.85 -16.32 7.99
C ASP A 95 5.13 -15.64 9.14
N GLU A 96 4.80 -16.42 10.17
CA GLU A 96 4.02 -15.93 11.29
C GLU A 96 4.75 -14.88 12.10
N ASP A 97 6.07 -14.99 12.21
CA ASP A 97 6.84 -14.01 12.97
C ASP A 97 6.83 -12.65 12.30
N ILE A 98 6.99 -12.64 10.97
CA ILE A 98 6.92 -11.40 10.20
C ILE A 98 5.52 -10.81 10.28
N ARG A 99 4.49 -11.65 10.17
CA ARG A 99 3.11 -11.22 10.26
C ARG A 99 2.84 -10.55 11.60
N LYS A 100 3.25 -11.19 12.69
CA LYS A 100 3.06 -10.63 14.03
C LYS A 100 3.80 -9.31 14.20
N GLN A 101 5.01 -9.23 13.68
CA GLN A 101 5.79 -8.02 13.76
C GLN A 101 5.12 -6.88 12.97
N ALA A 102 4.61 -7.19 11.77
CA ALA A 102 3.92 -6.20 10.94
C ALA A 102 2.71 -5.62 11.67
N PHE A 103 1.87 -6.48 12.26
CA PHE A 103 0.70 -6.02 12.98
C PHE A 103 1.07 -5.27 14.25
N ARG A 104 2.11 -5.72 14.94
CA ARG A 104 2.59 -5.03 16.16
C ARG A 104 3.02 -3.61 15.84
N GLN A 105 3.50 -3.37 14.62
CA GLN A 105 3.93 -2.05 14.19
C GLN A 105 2.83 -1.27 13.47
N GLY A 106 1.61 -1.79 13.47
CA GLY A 106 0.46 -1.03 12.98
C GLY A 106 -0.08 -1.39 11.62
N ALA A 107 0.35 -2.51 11.01
CA ALA A 107 -0.20 -2.93 9.73
C ALA A 107 -1.71 -3.15 9.84
N VAL A 108 -2.41 -2.78 8.77
CA VAL A 108 -3.86 -2.95 8.72
C VAL A 108 -4.22 -4.38 8.34
N GLU A 109 -3.48 -4.93 7.38
CA GLU A 109 -3.78 -6.27 6.88
C GLU A 109 -2.51 -6.93 6.33
N PHE A 110 -2.55 -8.24 6.19
CA PHE A 110 -1.41 -9.03 5.71
C PHE A 110 -1.96 -10.13 4.80
N LEU A 111 -1.77 -9.98 3.50
CA LEU A 111 -2.35 -10.87 2.50
C LEU A 111 -1.31 -11.82 1.93
N GLU A 112 -1.67 -13.09 1.80
CA GLU A 112 -0.79 -14.09 1.17
C GLU A 112 -1.09 -14.15 -0.32
N LYS A 113 -0.04 -14.14 -1.13
CA LYS A 113 -0.17 -14.27 -2.59
C LYS A 113 -0.36 -15.74 -2.95
N PRO A 114 -1.22 -16.06 -3.91
CA PRO A 114 -2.14 -15.17 -4.58
C PRO A 114 -3.36 -14.86 -3.71
N PHE A 115 -3.82 -13.62 -3.74
CA PHE A 115 -5.02 -13.25 -2.99
C PHE A 115 -6.13 -12.90 -3.98
N SER A 116 -7.38 -12.98 -3.51
CA SER A 116 -8.52 -12.66 -4.37
C SER A 116 -8.71 -11.15 -4.46
N ASP A 117 -9.41 -10.72 -5.50
CA ASP A 117 -9.77 -9.31 -5.65
C ASP A 117 -10.59 -8.84 -4.46
N SER A 118 -11.50 -9.68 -3.96
CA SER A 118 -12.34 -9.29 -2.84
C SER A 118 -11.53 -9.15 -1.54
N ALA A 119 -10.53 -10.01 -1.32
CA ALA A 119 -9.69 -9.89 -0.14
C ALA A 119 -8.89 -8.58 -0.18
N LEU A 120 -8.36 -8.24 -1.34
CA LEU A 120 -7.65 -6.98 -1.50
C LEU A 120 -8.57 -5.78 -1.29
N LEU A 121 -9.74 -5.81 -1.90
CA LEU A 121 -10.69 -4.71 -1.80
C LEU A 121 -11.16 -4.52 -0.36
N ASP A 122 -11.44 -5.61 0.35
CA ASP A 122 -11.82 -5.53 1.76
C ASP A 122 -10.71 -4.91 2.60
N ALA A 123 -9.47 -5.29 2.33
CA ALA A 123 -8.32 -4.73 3.06
C ALA A 123 -8.17 -3.24 2.79
N VAL A 124 -8.31 -2.83 1.53
CA VAL A 124 -8.21 -1.41 1.15
C VAL A 124 -9.31 -0.61 1.85
N ASN A 125 -10.53 -1.11 1.81
CA ASN A 125 -11.65 -0.41 2.44
C ASN A 125 -11.44 -0.29 3.95
N ALA A 126 -10.91 -1.33 4.58
CA ALA A 126 -10.59 -1.27 6.02
C ALA A 126 -9.51 -0.24 6.31
N ALA A 127 -8.49 -0.17 5.45
CA ALA A 127 -7.41 0.79 5.62
C ALA A 127 -7.91 2.22 5.50
N LEU A 128 -8.76 2.49 4.50
CA LEU A 128 -9.27 3.83 4.27
C LEU A 128 -10.30 4.24 5.34
N ALA A 129 -11.06 3.29 5.87
CA ALA A 129 -12.03 3.57 6.90
C ALA A 129 -11.38 3.94 8.23
N GLY A 130 -10.17 3.49 8.47
CA GLY A 130 -9.45 3.79 9.69
C GLY A 130 -8.85 5.18 9.73
N GLU A 131 -8.95 5.90 8.65
CA GLU A 131 -8.46 7.28 8.63
C GLU A 131 -9.47 8.27 9.24
#